data_8003350613264a2ea74cb8e12ba7c116
#
_entry.id   8003350613264a2ea74cb8e12ba7c116
#
_cell.length_a   1.000
_cell.length_b   1.000
_cell.length_c   1.000
_cell.angle_alpha   90.00
_cell.angle_beta   90.00
_cell.angle_gamma   90.00
#
_symmetry.space_group_name_H-M   'P 1'
#
loop_
_entity.id
_entity.type
_entity.pdbx_description
1 polymer ?
#
loop_
_entity_poly.entity_id
_entity_poly.type
_entity_poly.pdbx_seq_one_letter_code
_entity_poly.pdbx_strand_id
1 'polypeptide(L)'
;MARPIIFGEIPGIKEGQLFKGRKEMMPTSFHRVWGRGIDSDKKKGAAAVVLSGGYKDKDNDDVIIYTGAGGRDKNGKQIEDQKWTHNDNAGLIVSCDRGMPVRVIIGHKHKSQLSPKSGYVYAGLYYVDSYWDEIENFGNNQFKMCKFKLVYAGENKTRPTPEEIELDHSVREKKRRKGTVMRIVRDTQIALLVKELYNFECQVCKIAIKTKSGFYAEGAHIKPLGKPHNGDDSLKNLLCLCPNHHVMFDKGTYSISDDLKLIGGIEKGLLHVDKKHQIDKANLNYHRKIHGYD
;
A
#
# COMPACT_ATOMS: atom_id res chain seq x y z
N MET A 1 12.23 -22.10 12.92
CA MET A 1 10.88 -21.78 12.41
C MET A 1 10.97 -20.60 11.42
N ALA A 2 10.18 -20.63 10.34
CA ALA A 2 10.11 -19.51 9.41
C ALA A 2 9.48 -18.31 10.11
N ARG A 3 10.05 -17.11 9.95
CA ARG A 3 9.50 -15.89 10.54
C ARG A 3 8.16 -15.53 9.89
N PRO A 4 7.17 -15.03 10.66
CA PRO A 4 5.89 -14.63 10.10
C PRO A 4 6.06 -13.49 9.12
N ILE A 5 5.24 -13.44 8.08
CA ILE A 5 5.12 -12.27 7.22
C ILE A 5 4.30 -11.22 7.96
N ILE A 6 4.80 -9.99 8.01
CA ILE A 6 4.11 -8.85 8.62
C ILE A 6 3.95 -7.80 7.53
N PHE A 7 2.73 -7.36 7.29
CA PHE A 7 2.40 -6.29 6.34
C PHE A 7 2.34 -4.94 7.05
N GLY A 8 2.54 -3.85 6.31
CA GLY A 8 2.53 -2.51 6.87
C GLY A 8 3.74 -2.20 7.74
N GLU A 9 3.58 -1.32 8.72
CA GLU A 9 4.65 -0.86 9.60
C GLU A 9 5.10 -1.95 10.58
N ILE A 10 6.37 -1.88 10.95
CA ILE A 10 6.96 -2.72 12.01
C ILE A 10 7.18 -1.84 13.24
N PRO A 11 6.68 -2.22 14.43
CA PRO A 11 6.91 -1.45 15.65
C PRO A 11 8.39 -1.17 15.90
N GLY A 12 8.71 0.10 16.14
CA GLY A 12 10.09 0.54 16.40
C GLY A 12 10.94 0.82 15.16
N ILE A 13 10.44 0.56 13.94
CA ILE A 13 11.13 0.91 12.69
C ILE A 13 10.36 2.06 12.02
N LYS A 14 11.03 3.18 11.76
CA LYS A 14 10.43 4.38 11.18
C LYS A 14 10.99 4.64 9.77
N GLU A 15 10.19 5.32 8.94
CA GLU A 15 10.66 5.86 7.67
C GLU A 15 11.93 6.69 7.88
N GLY A 16 12.90 6.53 6.97
CA GLY A 16 14.22 7.12 7.08
C GLY A 16 15.23 6.28 7.87
N GLN A 17 14.83 5.21 8.54
CA GLN A 17 15.77 4.37 9.28
C GLN A 17 16.80 3.72 8.36
N LEU A 18 18.08 3.83 8.76
CA LEU A 18 19.21 3.25 8.05
C LEU A 18 19.52 1.83 8.58
N PHE A 19 19.94 0.98 7.66
CA PHE A 19 20.42 -0.38 7.93
C PHE A 19 21.79 -0.58 7.27
N LYS A 20 22.75 -1.11 8.00
CA LYS A 20 24.10 -1.42 7.46
C LYS A 20 24.04 -2.51 6.39
N GLY A 21 23.08 -3.43 6.50
CA GLY A 21 22.91 -4.52 5.57
C GLY A 21 21.59 -5.27 5.72
N ARG A 22 21.29 -6.12 4.74
CA ARG A 22 20.02 -6.87 4.70
C ARG A 22 19.84 -7.82 5.88
N LYS A 23 20.92 -8.30 6.48
CA LYS A 23 20.85 -9.19 7.67
C LYS A 23 20.22 -8.51 8.89
N GLU A 24 20.36 -7.20 9.02
CA GLU A 24 19.77 -6.43 10.14
C GLU A 24 18.24 -6.36 10.07
N MET A 25 17.66 -6.48 8.87
CA MET A 25 16.21 -6.40 8.64
C MET A 25 15.48 -7.70 8.98
N MET A 26 16.21 -8.83 8.99
CA MET A 26 15.60 -10.16 9.13
C MET A 26 15.05 -10.44 10.54
N PRO A 27 15.70 -10.08 11.64
CA PRO A 27 15.23 -10.41 12.98
C PRO A 27 13.85 -9.84 13.31
N THR A 28 13.53 -8.65 12.79
CA THR A 28 12.28 -7.93 13.03
C THR A 28 11.17 -8.31 12.04
N SER A 29 11.41 -9.22 11.11
CA SER A 29 10.51 -9.49 9.96
C SER A 29 10.31 -8.26 9.04
N PHE A 30 11.16 -7.26 9.11
CA PHE A 30 11.10 -6.08 8.25
C PHE A 30 11.34 -6.45 6.78
N HIS A 31 12.33 -7.31 6.52
CA HIS A 31 12.53 -8.02 5.26
C HIS A 31 13.11 -9.41 5.57
N ARG A 32 12.30 -10.45 5.50
CA ARG A 32 12.64 -11.79 5.99
C ARG A 32 13.68 -12.53 5.13
N VAL A 33 13.83 -12.13 3.86
CA VAL A 33 14.60 -12.88 2.87
C VAL A 33 15.87 -12.15 2.48
N TRP A 34 17.02 -12.74 2.83
CA TRP A 34 18.31 -12.11 2.56
C TRP A 34 18.66 -11.98 1.07
N GLY A 35 18.42 -13.02 0.27
CA GLY A 35 18.90 -13.12 -1.14
C GLY A 35 17.92 -12.62 -2.20
N ARG A 36 16.66 -12.26 -1.85
CA ARG A 36 15.64 -11.83 -2.81
C ARG A 36 15.29 -10.35 -2.63
N GLY A 37 14.90 -9.69 -3.73
CA GLY A 37 14.46 -8.29 -3.72
C GLY A 37 13.05 -8.12 -3.15
N ILE A 38 12.23 -9.16 -3.21
CA ILE A 38 10.82 -9.11 -2.79
C ILE A 38 10.62 -10.08 -1.63
N ASP A 39 10.06 -9.61 -0.54
CA ASP A 39 9.60 -10.41 0.58
C ASP A 39 8.09 -10.61 0.47
N SER A 40 7.67 -11.77 0.02
CA SER A 40 6.29 -12.06 -0.36
C SER A 40 5.83 -13.46 0.02
N ASP A 41 4.52 -13.63 -0.02
CA ASP A 41 3.80 -14.88 -0.09
C ASP A 41 2.80 -14.79 -1.25
N LYS A 42 2.82 -15.76 -2.17
CA LYS A 42 1.98 -15.74 -3.38
C LYS A 42 0.48 -15.70 -3.14
N LYS A 43 0.01 -16.06 -1.94
CA LYS A 43 -1.41 -16.05 -1.56
C LYS A 43 -1.76 -14.89 -0.64
N LYS A 44 -0.79 -14.40 0.15
CA LYS A 44 -1.01 -13.39 1.19
C LYS A 44 -0.64 -11.98 0.75
N GLY A 45 0.31 -11.84 -0.19
CA GLY A 45 0.81 -10.57 -0.70
C GLY A 45 2.30 -10.36 -0.49
N ALA A 46 2.82 -9.22 -0.91
CA ALA A 46 4.18 -8.78 -0.69
C ALA A 46 4.25 -7.83 0.52
N ALA A 47 5.19 -8.08 1.42
CA ALA A 47 5.39 -7.26 2.61
C ALA A 47 6.46 -6.17 2.41
N ALA A 48 7.48 -6.43 1.59
CA ALA A 48 8.56 -5.48 1.34
C ALA A 48 9.22 -5.72 -0.03
N VAL A 49 9.76 -4.65 -0.61
CA VAL A 49 10.61 -4.67 -1.82
C VAL A 49 11.90 -3.91 -1.59
N VAL A 50 12.96 -4.31 -2.30
CA VAL A 50 14.28 -3.67 -2.21
C VAL A 50 14.72 -3.20 -3.59
N LEU A 51 14.99 -1.91 -3.71
CA LEU A 51 15.64 -1.29 -4.87
C LEU A 51 17.14 -1.24 -4.60
N SER A 52 17.92 -2.03 -5.32
CA SER A 52 19.39 -2.13 -5.11
C SER A 52 20.19 -1.89 -6.39
N GLY A 53 19.57 -1.34 -7.44
CA GLY A 53 20.22 -1.06 -8.72
C GLY A 53 20.47 -2.30 -9.58
N GLY A 54 19.88 -3.44 -9.24
CA GLY A 54 20.01 -4.67 -10.02
C GLY A 54 19.09 -4.75 -11.24
N TYR A 55 17.98 -4.01 -11.25
CA TYR A 55 17.07 -3.83 -12.37
C TYR A 55 16.98 -2.35 -12.77
N LYS A 56 16.35 -2.08 -13.91
CA LYS A 56 16.12 -0.69 -14.38
C LYS A 56 14.86 -0.13 -13.75
N ASP A 57 14.87 -0.03 -12.41
CA ASP A 57 13.78 0.62 -11.68
C ASP A 57 13.84 2.13 -11.93
N LYS A 58 12.70 2.79 -12.08
CA LYS A 58 12.58 4.25 -12.23
C LYS A 58 11.97 4.79 -10.94
N ASP A 59 12.61 5.76 -10.34
CA ASP A 59 12.18 6.39 -9.10
C ASP A 59 12.01 7.91 -9.33
N ASN A 60 10.80 8.38 -9.13
CA ASN A 60 10.40 9.78 -9.19
C ASN A 60 9.75 10.19 -7.86
N ASP A 61 10.53 10.18 -6.78
CA ASP A 61 10.10 10.56 -5.44
C ASP A 61 8.91 9.71 -4.91
N ASP A 62 7.67 10.06 -5.30
CA ASP A 62 6.45 9.41 -4.81
C ASP A 62 5.96 8.26 -5.68
N VAL A 63 6.56 8.05 -6.84
CA VAL A 63 6.19 6.98 -7.79
C VAL A 63 7.42 6.19 -8.21
N ILE A 64 7.38 4.89 -8.00
CA ILE A 64 8.43 3.97 -8.38
C ILE A 64 7.89 3.00 -9.41
N ILE A 65 8.58 2.83 -10.54
CA ILE A 65 8.35 1.73 -11.47
C ILE A 65 9.32 0.62 -11.11
N TYR A 66 8.81 -0.35 -10.38
CA TYR A 66 9.56 -1.50 -9.87
C TYR A 66 9.54 -2.66 -10.86
N THR A 67 10.69 -3.30 -11.05
CA THR A 67 10.80 -4.48 -11.91
C THR A 67 10.66 -5.75 -11.06
N GLY A 68 9.78 -6.64 -11.47
CA GLY A 68 9.53 -7.92 -10.82
C GLY A 68 10.73 -8.86 -10.79
N ALA A 69 10.51 -10.06 -10.31
CA ALA A 69 11.54 -11.09 -10.14
C ALA A 69 11.44 -12.19 -11.22
N GLY A 70 12.55 -12.91 -11.41
CA GLY A 70 12.64 -14.07 -12.29
C GLY A 70 13.42 -13.83 -13.57
N GLY A 71 13.64 -14.90 -14.33
CA GLY A 71 14.29 -14.86 -15.64
C GLY A 71 15.81 -14.64 -15.61
N ARG A 72 16.47 -14.69 -14.46
CA ARG A 72 17.94 -14.50 -14.34
C ARG A 72 18.69 -15.80 -14.09
N ASP A 73 19.88 -15.89 -14.65
CA ASP A 73 20.82 -16.94 -14.34
C ASP A 73 21.52 -16.71 -12.98
N LYS A 74 22.41 -17.64 -12.57
CA LYS A 74 23.18 -17.56 -11.33
C LYS A 74 24.13 -16.35 -11.23
N ASN A 75 24.46 -15.73 -12.36
CA ASN A 75 25.32 -14.55 -12.47
C ASN A 75 24.50 -13.24 -12.48
N GLY A 76 23.18 -13.33 -12.41
CA GLY A 76 22.27 -12.19 -12.42
C GLY A 76 21.94 -11.64 -13.82
N LYS A 77 22.36 -12.33 -14.90
CA LYS A 77 22.06 -11.96 -16.29
C LYS A 77 20.64 -12.40 -16.63
N GLN A 78 19.84 -11.50 -17.25
CA GLN A 78 18.52 -11.84 -17.76
C GLN A 78 18.67 -12.77 -18.97
N ILE A 79 18.01 -13.95 -18.92
CA ILE A 79 18.12 -15.01 -19.94
C ILE A 79 16.76 -15.50 -20.44
N GLU A 80 15.68 -15.16 -19.77
CA GLU A 80 14.29 -15.50 -20.15
C GLU A 80 13.29 -14.45 -19.66
N ASP A 81 12.06 -14.50 -20.15
CA ASP A 81 10.96 -13.65 -19.72
C ASP A 81 10.64 -13.81 -18.24
N GLN A 82 10.27 -12.72 -17.58
CA GLN A 82 9.64 -12.80 -16.25
C GLN A 82 8.21 -13.33 -16.38
N LYS A 83 7.76 -14.04 -15.34
CA LYS A 83 6.43 -14.68 -15.32
C LYS A 83 5.58 -14.11 -14.19
N TRP A 84 4.34 -13.80 -14.46
CA TRP A 84 3.35 -13.40 -13.46
C TRP A 84 3.10 -14.49 -12.40
N THR A 85 3.30 -15.75 -12.78
CA THR A 85 3.18 -16.91 -11.88
C THR A 85 4.38 -17.10 -10.93
N HIS A 86 5.48 -16.32 -11.12
CA HIS A 86 6.59 -16.32 -10.17
C HIS A 86 6.08 -15.87 -8.79
N ASN A 87 6.46 -16.59 -7.72
CA ASN A 87 5.92 -16.38 -6.38
C ASN A 87 5.99 -14.91 -5.92
N ASP A 88 7.07 -14.22 -6.21
CA ASP A 88 7.28 -12.85 -5.79
C ASP A 88 6.41 -11.87 -6.59
N ASN A 89 6.28 -12.07 -7.90
CA ASN A 89 5.40 -11.27 -8.76
C ASN A 89 3.93 -11.49 -8.40
N ALA A 90 3.52 -12.76 -8.19
CA ALA A 90 2.18 -13.09 -7.73
C ALA A 90 1.85 -12.44 -6.37
N GLY A 91 2.82 -12.37 -5.45
CA GLY A 91 2.65 -11.66 -4.19
C GLY A 91 2.40 -10.16 -4.36
N LEU A 92 3.11 -9.50 -5.29
CA LEU A 92 2.86 -8.09 -5.61
C LEU A 92 1.50 -7.86 -6.27
N ILE A 93 1.05 -8.80 -7.13
CA ILE A 93 -0.31 -8.75 -7.70
C ILE A 93 -1.36 -8.83 -6.58
N VAL A 94 -1.19 -9.77 -5.63
CA VAL A 94 -2.10 -9.87 -4.47
C VAL A 94 -2.11 -8.58 -3.66
N SER A 95 -0.95 -7.94 -3.46
CA SER A 95 -0.89 -6.64 -2.78
C SER A 95 -1.60 -5.54 -3.57
N CYS A 96 -1.48 -5.52 -4.90
CA CYS A 96 -2.22 -4.60 -5.76
C CYS A 96 -3.73 -4.81 -5.64
N ASP A 97 -4.19 -6.03 -5.86
CA ASP A 97 -5.62 -6.36 -5.91
C ASP A 97 -6.32 -6.18 -4.55
N ARG A 98 -5.58 -6.30 -3.45
CA ARG A 98 -6.11 -6.12 -2.09
C ARG A 98 -5.80 -4.75 -1.49
N GLY A 99 -5.09 -3.87 -2.21
CA GLY A 99 -4.67 -2.57 -1.71
C GLY A 99 -3.74 -2.66 -0.49
N MET A 100 -2.88 -3.67 -0.41
CA MET A 100 -2.01 -3.88 0.75
C MET A 100 -0.74 -3.04 0.65
N PRO A 101 -0.32 -2.39 1.76
CA PRO A 101 0.91 -1.61 1.76
C PRO A 101 2.15 -2.50 1.70
N VAL A 102 3.14 -2.06 0.93
CA VAL A 102 4.43 -2.71 0.74
C VAL A 102 5.53 -1.77 1.23
N ARG A 103 6.40 -2.24 2.12
CA ARG A 103 7.58 -1.47 2.55
C ARG A 103 8.57 -1.35 1.41
N VAL A 104 9.00 -0.14 1.11
CA VAL A 104 10.08 0.12 0.13
C VAL A 104 11.39 0.37 0.85
N ILE A 105 12.41 -0.33 0.42
CA ILE A 105 13.77 -0.27 0.95
C ILE A 105 14.71 0.10 -0.18
N ILE A 106 15.49 1.16 -0.02
CA ILE A 106 16.40 1.65 -1.06
C ILE A 106 17.83 1.42 -0.62
N GLY A 107 18.60 0.73 -1.47
CA GLY A 107 20.03 0.48 -1.26
C GLY A 107 20.91 1.56 -1.88
N HIS A 108 22.11 1.75 -1.36
CA HIS A 108 23.09 2.76 -1.80
C HIS A 108 23.47 2.67 -3.29
N LYS A 109 23.25 1.53 -3.95
CA LYS A 109 23.53 1.36 -5.39
C LYS A 109 22.39 1.80 -6.30
N HIS A 110 21.21 2.08 -5.76
CA HIS A 110 20.09 2.61 -6.52
C HIS A 110 20.27 4.11 -6.74
N LYS A 111 19.93 4.60 -7.94
CA LYS A 111 20.05 6.03 -8.28
C LYS A 111 18.75 6.75 -7.92
N SER A 112 18.62 7.17 -6.66
CA SER A 112 17.49 7.92 -6.13
C SER A 112 18.00 9.04 -5.21
N GLN A 113 17.23 10.11 -5.04
CA GLN A 113 17.50 11.15 -4.04
C GLN A 113 17.43 10.60 -2.61
N LEU A 114 16.72 9.48 -2.41
CA LEU A 114 16.60 8.80 -1.13
C LEU A 114 17.70 7.76 -0.89
N SER A 115 18.59 7.51 -1.86
CA SER A 115 19.64 6.49 -1.70
C SER A 115 20.65 6.91 -0.64
N PRO A 116 20.92 6.05 0.36
CA PRO A 116 21.91 6.34 1.40
C PRO A 116 23.33 6.25 0.84
N LYS A 117 24.32 6.86 1.49
CA LYS A 117 25.75 6.75 1.11
C LYS A 117 26.25 5.30 1.20
N SER A 118 25.74 4.52 2.13
CA SER A 118 26.04 3.11 2.30
C SER A 118 24.86 2.35 2.90
N GLY A 119 24.81 1.03 2.72
CA GLY A 119 23.72 0.21 3.28
C GLY A 119 22.37 0.43 2.61
N TYR A 120 21.33 0.53 3.41
CA TYR A 120 19.94 0.64 2.98
C TYR A 120 19.18 1.63 3.84
N VAL A 121 18.15 2.26 3.26
CA VAL A 121 17.20 3.12 3.96
C VAL A 121 15.78 2.59 3.80
N TYR A 122 14.96 2.71 4.83
CA TYR A 122 13.53 2.50 4.74
C TYR A 122 12.87 3.74 4.13
N ALA A 123 12.37 3.62 2.92
CA ALA A 123 11.75 4.73 2.18
C ALA A 123 10.24 4.90 2.44
N GLY A 124 9.68 4.15 3.37
CA GLY A 124 8.26 4.23 3.73
C GLY A 124 7.39 3.17 3.08
N LEU A 125 6.08 3.29 3.31
CA LEU A 125 5.06 2.43 2.73
C LEU A 125 4.62 2.95 1.37
N TYR A 126 4.36 2.01 0.46
CA TYR A 126 3.84 2.25 -0.87
C TYR A 126 2.69 1.30 -1.17
N TYR A 127 1.78 1.68 -2.04
CA TYR A 127 0.78 0.79 -2.62
C TYR A 127 1.18 0.41 -4.03
N VAL A 128 0.94 -0.84 -4.40
CA VAL A 128 1.04 -1.28 -5.80
C VAL A 128 -0.21 -0.79 -6.51
N ASP A 129 -0.09 0.27 -7.32
CA ASP A 129 -1.19 0.92 -8.04
C ASP A 129 -1.63 0.11 -9.26
N SER A 130 -0.65 -0.37 -10.03
CA SER A 130 -0.89 -1.10 -11.26
C SER A 130 0.29 -1.97 -11.66
N TYR A 131 0.08 -2.90 -12.59
CA TYR A 131 1.12 -3.76 -13.14
C TYR A 131 0.88 -4.07 -14.61
N TRP A 132 1.98 -4.25 -15.38
CA TRP A 132 1.94 -4.52 -16.81
C TRP A 132 3.20 -5.24 -17.30
N ASP A 133 3.16 -5.79 -18.50
CA ASP A 133 4.34 -6.29 -19.22
C ASP A 133 5.06 -5.15 -19.94
N GLU A 134 6.39 -5.13 -19.87
CA GLU A 134 7.25 -4.22 -20.64
C GLU A 134 8.39 -5.00 -21.28
N ILE A 135 8.64 -4.80 -22.58
CA ILE A 135 9.78 -5.41 -23.27
C ILE A 135 11.02 -4.57 -23.02
N GLU A 136 12.05 -5.18 -22.48
CA GLU A 136 13.35 -4.53 -22.25
C GLU A 136 14.49 -5.18 -23.04
N ASN A 137 15.45 -4.34 -23.47
CA ASN A 137 16.66 -4.76 -24.18
C ASN A 137 17.77 -5.13 -23.18
N PHE A 138 18.36 -6.30 -23.37
CA PHE A 138 19.51 -6.84 -22.64
C PHE A 138 20.60 -7.26 -23.64
N GLY A 139 21.40 -6.30 -24.09
CA GLY A 139 22.31 -6.48 -25.22
C GLY A 139 21.55 -6.76 -26.52
N ASN A 140 21.80 -7.88 -27.17
CA ASN A 140 21.13 -8.28 -28.42
C ASN A 140 19.79 -9.02 -28.20
N ASN A 141 19.44 -9.30 -26.96
CA ASN A 141 18.21 -10.00 -26.61
C ASN A 141 17.15 -9.06 -26.05
N GLN A 142 15.88 -9.41 -26.22
CA GLN A 142 14.74 -8.73 -25.63
C GLN A 142 14.01 -9.71 -24.73
N PHE A 143 13.58 -9.24 -23.55
CA PHE A 143 12.79 -10.04 -22.64
C PHE A 143 11.60 -9.24 -22.11
N LYS A 144 10.50 -9.96 -21.89
CA LYS A 144 9.32 -9.44 -21.23
C LYS A 144 9.55 -9.36 -19.73
N MET A 145 9.38 -8.16 -19.19
CA MET A 145 9.57 -7.85 -17.78
C MET A 145 8.22 -7.54 -17.12
N CYS A 146 8.00 -8.03 -15.91
CA CYS A 146 6.84 -7.67 -15.11
C CYS A 146 7.13 -6.33 -14.42
N LYS A 147 6.32 -5.31 -14.68
CA LYS A 147 6.44 -3.97 -14.08
C LYS A 147 5.32 -3.72 -13.09
N PHE A 148 5.67 -3.02 -12.02
CA PHE A 148 4.75 -2.62 -10.97
C PHE A 148 4.92 -1.12 -10.70
N LYS A 149 3.84 -0.37 -10.72
CA LYS A 149 3.83 1.01 -10.28
C LYS A 149 3.54 1.04 -8.79
N LEU A 150 4.51 1.50 -8.03
CA LEU A 150 4.40 1.71 -6.60
C LEU A 150 4.17 3.20 -6.34
N VAL A 151 3.18 3.54 -5.53
CA VAL A 151 2.84 4.91 -5.15
C VAL A 151 2.99 5.07 -3.65
N TYR A 152 3.68 6.14 -3.23
CA TYR A 152 3.93 6.40 -1.82
C TYR A 152 2.64 6.59 -1.02
N ALA A 153 2.55 5.90 0.10
CA ALA A 153 1.37 5.87 0.96
C ALA A 153 1.30 7.01 2.00
N GLY A 154 2.38 7.77 2.20
CA GLY A 154 2.43 8.86 3.18
C GLY A 154 1.63 10.08 2.74
N GLU A 155 1.12 10.85 3.72
CA GLU A 155 0.61 12.19 3.48
C GLU A 155 1.79 13.09 3.17
N ASN A 156 1.72 13.90 2.11
CA ASN A 156 2.62 14.98 1.66
C ASN A 156 3.57 15.62 2.72
N LYS A 157 4.16 14.82 3.59
CA LYS A 157 5.24 15.23 4.47
C LYS A 157 6.53 15.11 3.69
N THR A 158 7.33 16.13 3.69
CA THR A 158 8.71 16.10 3.24
C THR A 158 9.38 14.85 3.78
N ARG A 159 9.72 13.92 2.89
CA ARG A 159 10.53 12.76 3.27
C ARG A 159 11.88 13.27 3.71
N PRO A 160 12.38 12.87 4.89
CA PRO A 160 13.73 13.22 5.25
C PRO A 160 14.69 12.53 4.27
N THR A 161 15.59 13.29 3.65
CA THR A 161 16.68 12.71 2.88
C THR A 161 17.66 12.03 3.84
N PRO A 162 18.46 11.04 3.37
CA PRO A 162 19.51 10.44 4.21
C PRO A 162 20.45 11.47 4.82
N GLU A 163 20.70 12.58 4.12
CA GLU A 163 21.52 13.69 4.61
C GLU A 163 20.82 14.47 5.72
N GLU A 164 19.51 14.69 5.63
CA GLU A 164 18.70 15.32 6.69
C GLU A 164 18.61 14.41 7.93
N ILE A 165 18.57 13.09 7.74
CA ILE A 165 18.59 12.11 8.84
C ILE A 165 19.96 12.11 9.54
N GLU A 166 21.04 12.21 8.78
CA GLU A 166 22.40 12.27 9.33
C GLU A 166 22.72 13.61 10.02
N LEU A 167 22.08 14.70 9.60
CA LEU A 167 22.37 16.07 10.09
C LEU A 167 21.45 16.56 11.21
N ASP A 168 20.36 15.87 11.52
CA ASP A 168 19.38 16.19 12.58
C ASP A 168 18.92 17.66 12.65
N HIS A 169 19.02 18.43 11.54
CA HIS A 169 18.66 19.84 11.54
C HIS A 169 18.04 20.33 10.22
N SER A 170 16.91 20.99 10.36
CA SER A 170 16.17 21.87 9.46
C SER A 170 15.42 21.25 8.28
N VAL A 171 14.11 21.20 8.49
CA VAL A 171 13.08 20.92 7.46
C VAL A 171 13.08 22.04 6.42
N ARG A 172 13.46 21.75 5.18
CA ARG A 172 13.19 22.63 4.05
C ARG A 172 11.79 22.37 3.51
N GLU A 173 10.93 23.40 3.56
CA GLU A 173 9.61 23.34 2.89
C GLU A 173 9.79 23.15 1.38
N LYS A 174 9.41 21.99 0.86
CA LYS A 174 9.27 21.78 -0.58
C LYS A 174 7.95 22.39 -1.08
N LYS A 175 8.02 23.19 -2.16
CA LYS A 175 6.86 23.75 -2.86
C LYS A 175 5.87 22.65 -3.24
N ARG A 176 4.61 22.81 -2.82
CA ARG A 176 3.48 21.98 -3.21
C ARG A 176 3.40 21.83 -4.73
N ARG A 177 3.70 20.68 -5.26
CA ARG A 177 3.27 20.32 -6.62
C ARG A 177 1.79 19.94 -6.56
N LYS A 178 0.97 20.54 -7.42
CA LYS A 178 -0.41 20.10 -7.68
C LYS A 178 -0.34 18.70 -8.31
N GLY A 179 -0.41 17.67 -7.49
CA GLY A 179 -0.61 16.30 -7.94
C GLY A 179 -2.10 16.02 -8.04
N THR A 180 -2.51 15.33 -9.08
CA THR A 180 -3.81 14.68 -9.15
C THR A 180 -3.96 13.84 -7.89
N VAL A 181 -5.02 14.09 -7.10
CA VAL A 181 -5.30 13.32 -5.89
C VAL A 181 -5.68 11.91 -6.34
N MET A 182 -4.69 11.04 -6.45
CA MET A 182 -4.95 9.61 -6.52
C MET A 182 -5.39 9.18 -5.13
N ARG A 183 -6.55 8.56 -5.06
CA ARG A 183 -7.12 8.01 -3.86
C ARG A 183 -6.24 6.87 -3.39
N ILE A 184 -5.37 7.17 -2.43
CA ILE A 184 -4.55 6.15 -1.79
C ILE A 184 -5.46 5.43 -0.80
N VAL A 185 -5.81 4.19 -1.12
CA VAL A 185 -6.47 3.28 -0.18
C VAL A 185 -5.43 2.91 0.87
N ARG A 186 -5.55 3.46 2.07
CA ARG A 186 -4.69 3.10 3.21
C ARG A 186 -5.17 1.78 3.77
N ASP A 187 -4.52 0.71 3.38
CA ASP A 187 -4.73 -0.58 4.03
C ASP A 187 -3.82 -0.73 5.23
N THR A 188 -4.32 -0.25 6.36
CA THR A 188 -3.78 -0.64 7.65
C THR A 188 -4.14 -2.11 7.93
N GLN A 189 -3.50 -2.75 8.91
CA GLN A 189 -3.92 -4.09 9.35
C GLN A 189 -5.42 -4.11 9.72
N ILE A 190 -5.94 -3.00 10.21
CA ILE A 190 -7.34 -2.84 10.60
C ILE A 190 -8.25 -2.79 9.36
N ALA A 191 -7.82 -2.12 8.27
CA ALA A 191 -8.55 -2.14 7.00
C ALA A 191 -8.59 -3.55 6.37
N LEU A 192 -7.54 -4.33 6.52
CA LEU A 192 -7.57 -5.73 6.11
C LEU A 192 -8.54 -6.56 6.96
N LEU A 193 -8.53 -6.34 8.29
CA LEU A 193 -9.45 -7.04 9.21
C LEU A 193 -10.91 -6.75 8.88
N VAL A 194 -11.30 -5.49 8.59
CA VAL A 194 -12.68 -5.19 8.19
C VAL A 194 -13.05 -5.88 6.88
N LYS A 195 -12.15 -5.93 5.90
CA LYS A 195 -12.43 -6.62 4.63
C LYS A 195 -12.56 -8.13 4.81
N GLU A 196 -11.71 -8.75 5.61
CA GLU A 196 -11.80 -10.18 5.94
C GLU A 196 -13.08 -10.52 6.73
N LEU A 197 -13.51 -9.64 7.66
CA LEU A 197 -14.75 -9.81 8.42
C LEU A 197 -15.98 -9.90 7.52
N TYR A 198 -15.99 -9.16 6.41
CA TYR A 198 -17.06 -9.16 5.41
C TYR A 198 -16.77 -10.04 4.20
N ASN A 199 -15.74 -10.89 4.22
CA ASN A 199 -15.32 -11.68 3.07
C ASN A 199 -15.17 -10.85 1.78
N PHE A 200 -14.69 -9.60 1.92
CA PHE A 200 -14.57 -8.61 0.84
C PHE A 200 -15.91 -8.21 0.18
N GLU A 201 -17.03 -8.49 0.81
CA GLU A 201 -18.35 -7.99 0.36
C GLU A 201 -18.56 -6.56 0.80
N CYS A 202 -19.06 -5.74 -0.11
CA CYS A 202 -19.44 -4.35 0.18
C CYS A 202 -20.62 -4.32 1.16
N GLN A 203 -20.52 -3.61 2.26
CA GLN A 203 -21.60 -3.48 3.26
C GLN A 203 -22.87 -2.78 2.73
N VAL A 204 -22.77 -2.08 1.59
CA VAL A 204 -23.89 -1.40 0.95
C VAL A 204 -24.59 -2.28 -0.08
N CYS A 205 -23.86 -2.77 -1.09
CA CYS A 205 -24.45 -3.54 -2.19
C CYS A 205 -24.23 -5.04 -2.12
N LYS A 206 -23.48 -5.55 -1.13
CA LYS A 206 -23.16 -6.97 -0.93
C LYS A 206 -22.37 -7.62 -2.09
N ILE A 207 -21.83 -6.83 -2.99
CA ILE A 207 -21.02 -7.33 -4.09
C ILE A 207 -19.57 -7.51 -3.61
N ALA A 208 -19.01 -8.70 -3.86
CA ALA A 208 -17.59 -8.97 -3.77
C ALA A 208 -16.98 -8.92 -5.18
N ILE A 209 -16.03 -8.02 -5.41
CA ILE A 209 -15.38 -7.87 -6.71
C ILE A 209 -14.34 -8.99 -6.86
N LYS A 210 -14.57 -9.91 -7.80
CA LYS A 210 -13.67 -11.01 -8.07
C LYS A 210 -12.52 -10.55 -8.98
N THR A 211 -11.28 -10.83 -8.57
CA THR A 211 -10.06 -10.58 -9.33
C THR A 211 -9.31 -11.90 -9.58
N LYS A 212 -8.25 -11.85 -10.37
CA LYS A 212 -7.38 -13.04 -10.58
C LYS A 212 -6.72 -13.53 -9.29
N SER A 213 -6.52 -12.64 -8.31
CA SER A 213 -5.81 -12.92 -7.05
C SER A 213 -6.73 -13.12 -5.85
N GLY A 214 -8.04 -13.08 -6.04
CA GLY A 214 -9.04 -13.21 -4.98
C GLY A 214 -10.12 -12.14 -5.06
N PHE A 215 -10.72 -11.81 -3.92
CA PHE A 215 -11.74 -10.76 -3.85
C PHE A 215 -11.12 -9.41 -3.46
N TYR A 216 -11.71 -8.32 -3.95
CA TYR A 216 -11.29 -6.95 -3.70
C TYR A 216 -12.40 -6.14 -3.04
N ALA A 217 -12.04 -5.41 -1.99
CA ALA A 217 -12.83 -4.36 -1.36
C ALA A 217 -11.90 -3.31 -0.76
N GLU A 218 -12.44 -2.18 -0.34
CA GLU A 218 -11.70 -1.08 0.28
C GLU A 218 -12.16 -0.86 1.72
N GLY A 219 -11.21 -0.55 2.61
CA GLY A 219 -11.50 -0.08 3.96
C GLY A 219 -11.75 1.43 3.91
N ALA A 220 -12.98 1.87 4.16
CA ALA A 220 -13.39 3.26 4.13
C ALA A 220 -13.50 3.81 5.55
N HIS A 221 -12.73 4.86 5.90
CA HIS A 221 -12.87 5.52 7.18
C HIS A 221 -14.14 6.38 7.22
N ILE A 222 -14.96 6.18 8.25
CA ILE A 222 -16.20 6.94 8.45
C ILE A 222 -15.84 8.40 8.80
N LYS A 223 -14.94 8.58 9.76
CA LYS A 223 -14.33 9.86 10.09
C LYS A 223 -12.88 9.84 9.60
N PRO A 224 -12.49 10.75 8.66
CA PRO A 224 -11.15 10.74 8.07
C PRO A 224 -10.05 10.90 9.13
N LEU A 225 -8.92 10.22 8.93
CA LEU A 225 -7.78 10.22 9.89
C LEU A 225 -7.06 11.57 9.94
N GLY A 226 -6.93 12.23 8.78
CA GLY A 226 -6.13 13.46 8.64
C GLY A 226 -6.79 14.68 9.28
N LYS A 227 -5.97 15.72 9.53
CA LYS A 227 -6.48 17.05 9.94
C LYS A 227 -7.36 17.66 8.85
N PRO A 228 -8.44 18.33 9.18
CA PRO A 228 -8.89 18.71 10.54
C PRO A 228 -9.72 17.64 11.27
N HIS A 229 -9.98 16.49 10.64
CA HIS A 229 -10.97 15.51 11.12
C HIS A 229 -10.48 14.70 12.32
N ASN A 230 -9.22 14.27 12.34
CA ASN A 230 -8.59 13.49 13.41
C ASN A 230 -9.41 12.26 13.84
N GLY A 231 -9.86 11.44 12.86
CA GLY A 231 -10.46 10.13 13.12
C GLY A 231 -9.41 9.15 13.66
N ASP A 232 -9.86 8.14 14.35
CA ASP A 232 -9.01 7.04 14.83
C ASP A 232 -8.91 5.94 13.76
N ASP A 233 -7.77 5.24 13.75
CA ASP A 233 -7.56 4.08 12.90
C ASP A 233 -7.97 2.82 13.66
N SER A 234 -9.28 2.62 13.78
CA SER A 234 -9.89 1.50 14.49
C SER A 234 -11.00 0.84 13.69
N LEU A 235 -11.31 -0.43 13.99
CA LEU A 235 -12.38 -1.17 13.34
C LEU A 235 -13.74 -0.44 13.47
N LYS A 236 -13.97 0.29 14.56
CA LYS A 236 -15.20 1.07 14.80
C LYS A 236 -15.37 2.27 13.87
N ASN A 237 -14.29 2.70 13.23
CA ASN A 237 -14.24 3.83 12.30
C ASN A 237 -14.07 3.39 10.84
N LEU A 238 -14.26 2.12 10.52
CA LEU A 238 -14.05 1.57 9.18
C LEU A 238 -15.29 0.89 8.62
N LEU A 239 -15.46 0.97 7.31
CA LEU A 239 -16.45 0.21 6.54
C LEU A 239 -15.73 -0.61 5.47
N CYS A 240 -16.26 -1.79 5.13
CA CYS A 240 -15.85 -2.57 3.97
C CYS A 240 -16.73 -2.16 2.78
N LEU A 241 -16.18 -1.47 1.80
CA LEU A 241 -16.94 -0.96 0.65
C LEU A 241 -16.29 -1.36 -0.68
N CYS A 242 -17.10 -1.47 -1.73
CA CYS A 242 -16.55 -1.50 -3.09
C CYS A 242 -16.08 -0.08 -3.48
N PRO A 243 -15.19 0.07 -4.49
CA PRO A 243 -14.65 1.37 -4.90
C PRO A 243 -15.71 2.43 -5.17
N ASN A 244 -16.82 2.05 -5.82
CA ASN A 244 -17.90 2.98 -6.14
C ASN A 244 -18.57 3.53 -4.86
N HIS A 245 -18.96 2.64 -3.93
CA HIS A 245 -19.59 3.07 -2.68
C HIS A 245 -18.63 3.80 -1.76
N HIS A 246 -17.35 3.47 -1.79
CA HIS A 246 -16.35 4.21 -1.04
C HIS A 246 -16.21 5.65 -1.58
N VAL A 247 -16.06 5.83 -2.92
CA VAL A 247 -16.03 7.20 -3.51
C VAL A 247 -17.28 7.99 -3.19
N MET A 248 -18.47 7.37 -3.33
CA MET A 248 -19.75 8.03 -3.04
C MET A 248 -19.84 8.45 -1.57
N PHE A 249 -19.36 7.62 -0.65
CA PHE A 249 -19.33 7.90 0.77
C PHE A 249 -18.38 9.07 1.10
N ASP A 250 -17.11 8.98 0.69
CA ASP A 250 -16.13 10.04 0.92
C ASP A 250 -16.52 11.41 0.32
N LYS A 251 -17.31 11.39 -0.73
CA LYS A 251 -17.79 12.63 -1.38
C LYS A 251 -19.15 13.09 -0.85
N GLY A 252 -19.69 12.41 0.15
CA GLY A 252 -20.96 12.77 0.76
C GLY A 252 -22.17 12.60 -0.17
N THR A 253 -22.10 11.73 -1.18
CA THR A 253 -23.27 11.40 -2.01
C THR A 253 -24.32 10.71 -1.14
N TYR A 254 -23.90 9.96 -0.14
CA TYR A 254 -24.76 9.36 0.88
C TYR A 254 -24.07 9.37 2.24
N SER A 255 -24.87 9.18 3.28
CA SER A 255 -24.40 8.97 4.64
C SER A 255 -25.18 7.83 5.32
N ILE A 256 -24.93 7.60 6.59
CA ILE A 256 -25.51 6.51 7.37
C ILE A 256 -26.09 7.08 8.66
N SER A 257 -27.35 6.75 8.94
CA SER A 257 -28.03 7.14 10.21
C SER A 257 -27.54 6.30 11.39
N ASP A 258 -27.91 6.71 12.62
CA ASP A 258 -27.59 5.93 13.84
C ASP A 258 -28.29 4.57 13.89
N ASP A 259 -29.39 4.40 13.12
CA ASP A 259 -30.10 3.14 12.91
C ASP A 259 -29.55 2.35 11.72
N LEU A 260 -28.38 2.71 11.23
CA LEU A 260 -27.69 2.08 10.10
C LEU A 260 -28.46 2.16 8.77
N LYS A 261 -29.38 3.10 8.62
CA LYS A 261 -30.06 3.36 7.35
C LYS A 261 -29.19 4.19 6.41
N LEU A 262 -29.17 3.82 5.16
CA LEU A 262 -28.54 4.60 4.09
C LEU A 262 -29.42 5.82 3.78
N ILE A 263 -28.83 7.02 3.78
CA ILE A 263 -29.50 8.30 3.55
C ILE A 263 -28.78 9.11 2.48
N GLY A 264 -29.50 9.86 1.66
CA GLY A 264 -28.95 10.69 0.58
C GLY A 264 -29.16 10.10 -0.81
N GLY A 265 -28.22 10.35 -1.72
CA GLY A 265 -28.27 9.98 -3.14
C GLY A 265 -27.97 8.51 -3.44
N ILE A 266 -28.54 7.59 -2.69
CA ILE A 266 -28.39 6.15 -2.84
C ILE A 266 -29.73 5.45 -2.62
N GLU A 267 -29.91 4.23 -3.12
CA GLU A 267 -31.10 3.43 -2.83
C GLU A 267 -31.30 3.26 -1.32
N LYS A 268 -32.54 3.46 -0.89
CA LYS A 268 -32.90 3.30 0.52
C LYS A 268 -32.69 1.88 0.97
N GLY A 269 -31.97 1.69 2.08
CA GLY A 269 -31.65 0.38 2.62
C GLY A 269 -30.98 0.47 3.98
N LEU A 270 -30.59 -0.67 4.49
CA LEU A 270 -29.79 -0.79 5.71
C LEU A 270 -28.34 -1.16 5.34
N LEU A 271 -27.40 -0.53 6.02
CA LEU A 271 -26.02 -0.99 5.97
C LEU A 271 -25.94 -2.42 6.52
N HIS A 272 -25.30 -3.32 5.78
CA HIS A 272 -25.05 -4.67 6.29
C HIS A 272 -23.95 -4.62 7.36
N VAL A 273 -24.27 -5.01 8.60
CA VAL A 273 -23.32 -4.99 9.71
C VAL A 273 -23.28 -6.38 10.38
N ASP A 274 -22.08 -6.97 10.43
CA ASP A 274 -21.83 -8.19 11.16
C ASP A 274 -21.93 -7.95 12.69
N LYS A 275 -22.42 -8.95 13.44
CA LYS A 275 -22.58 -8.86 14.91
C LYS A 275 -21.28 -8.56 15.66
N LYS A 276 -20.15 -8.90 15.08
CA LYS A 276 -18.81 -8.66 15.64
C LYS A 276 -18.28 -7.25 15.32
N HIS A 277 -18.93 -6.53 14.40
CA HIS A 277 -18.51 -5.20 13.98
C HIS A 277 -19.32 -4.12 14.71
N GLN A 278 -18.69 -3.46 15.67
CA GLN A 278 -19.29 -2.33 16.39
C GLN A 278 -18.87 -1.03 15.72
N ILE A 279 -19.76 -0.43 14.96
CA ILE A 279 -19.54 0.90 14.36
C ILE A 279 -19.79 1.98 15.41
N ASP A 280 -18.89 2.97 15.52
CA ASP A 280 -19.05 4.09 16.44
C ASP A 280 -20.03 5.12 15.84
N LYS A 281 -21.16 5.32 16.54
CA LYS A 281 -22.19 6.30 16.17
C LYS A 281 -21.67 7.74 16.15
N ALA A 282 -20.67 8.06 16.96
CA ALA A 282 -20.06 9.38 16.95
C ALA A 282 -19.35 9.66 15.61
N ASN A 283 -18.73 8.65 14.99
CA ASN A 283 -18.14 8.77 13.67
C ASN A 283 -19.21 8.91 12.58
N LEU A 284 -20.33 8.17 12.67
CA LEU A 284 -21.46 8.33 11.76
C LEU A 284 -22.06 9.74 11.84
N ASN A 285 -22.28 10.25 13.04
CA ASN A 285 -22.75 11.62 13.26
C ASN A 285 -21.76 12.64 12.69
N TYR A 286 -20.46 12.46 12.92
CA TYR A 286 -19.44 13.33 12.32
C TYR A 286 -19.53 13.36 10.80
N HIS A 287 -19.65 12.18 10.14
CA HIS A 287 -19.78 12.09 8.69
C HIS A 287 -21.03 12.79 8.18
N ARG A 288 -22.18 12.63 8.86
CA ARG A 288 -23.41 13.35 8.51
C ARG A 288 -23.22 14.86 8.56
N LYS A 289 -22.65 15.37 9.65
CA LYS A 289 -22.41 16.82 9.84
C LYS A 289 -21.55 17.44 8.76
N ILE A 290 -20.44 16.83 8.41
CA ILE A 290 -19.54 17.40 7.39
C ILE A 290 -20.12 17.36 5.98
N HIS A 291 -21.14 16.52 5.75
CA HIS A 291 -21.79 16.38 4.45
C HIS A 291 -23.26 16.90 4.41
N GLY A 292 -23.73 17.56 5.49
CA GLY A 292 -25.01 18.23 5.50
C GLY A 292 -26.23 17.31 5.56
N TYR A 293 -26.15 16.21 6.29
CA TYR A 293 -27.24 15.24 6.49
C TYR A 293 -27.91 15.33 7.88
N ASP A 294 -27.73 16.40 8.60
CA ASP A 294 -28.40 16.66 9.92
C ASP A 294 -29.71 17.43 9.76
#